data_bdfbc175e1738f3c36f1e9f27e264ff9
#
_entry.id   bdfbc175e1738f3c36f1e9f27e264ff9
#
_cell.length_a   1.000
_cell.length_b   1.000
_cell.length_c   1.000
_cell.angle_alpha   90.00
_cell.angle_beta   90.00
_cell.angle_gamma   90.00
#
_symmetry.space_group_name_H-M   'P 1'
#
loop_
_entity.id
_entity.type
_entity.pdbx_description
1 polymer ?
#
loop_
_entity_poly.entity_id
_entity_poly.type
_entity_poly.pdbx_seq_one_letter_code
_entity_poly.pdbx_strand_id
1 'polypeptide(L)'
;MKDGWLPREEWLKMLEARPASAAVLIENSAGELLIVKAHYKPHWGVPGGVIDAGETPLQAALREVAEEVGLTLRPADLTFYAVASRHSSEAMLYQFVFRARLDNERLAAIVLADGEIETYEFVSRQAVLASDQQFVWSIQHWAEGKLGGYVETNMKRDGNQRHETVTQYIAITKKEETWEH
;
A
#
# COMPACT_ATOMS: atom_id res chain seq x y z
N MET A 1 -3.45 -36.35 -28.90
CA MET A 1 -3.13 -35.20 -28.03
C MET A 1 -3.68 -33.96 -28.70
N LYS A 2 -4.49 -33.13 -28.07
CA LYS A 2 -4.96 -31.88 -28.65
C LYS A 2 -3.76 -30.93 -28.75
N ASP A 3 -3.41 -30.59 -29.96
CA ASP A 3 -2.31 -29.67 -30.25
C ASP A 3 -2.50 -28.34 -29.50
N GLY A 4 -1.47 -27.91 -28.78
CA GLY A 4 -1.37 -26.61 -28.19
C GLY A 4 -1.61 -26.51 -26.67
N TRP A 5 -1.82 -27.60 -25.94
CA TRP A 5 -1.99 -27.57 -24.49
C TRP A 5 -0.67 -27.87 -23.76
N LEU A 6 -0.10 -26.87 -23.11
CA LEU A 6 1.06 -27.06 -22.24
C LEU A 6 0.63 -27.55 -20.86
N PRO A 7 1.38 -28.46 -20.22
CA PRO A 7 1.18 -28.78 -18.81
C PRO A 7 1.21 -27.52 -17.96
N ARG A 8 0.37 -27.46 -16.91
CA ARG A 8 0.23 -26.26 -16.06
C ARG A 8 1.58 -25.75 -15.52
N GLU A 9 2.47 -26.67 -15.14
CA GLU A 9 3.81 -26.33 -14.60
C GLU A 9 4.70 -25.64 -15.65
N GLU A 10 4.64 -26.09 -16.89
CA GLU A 10 5.41 -25.51 -18.00
C GLU A 10 4.83 -24.14 -18.36
N TRP A 11 3.51 -24.04 -18.43
CA TRP A 11 2.83 -22.76 -18.68
C TRP A 11 3.15 -21.73 -17.59
N LEU A 12 3.13 -22.11 -16.29
CA LEU A 12 3.47 -21.21 -15.19
C LEU A 12 4.91 -20.68 -15.28
N LYS A 13 5.87 -21.49 -15.76
CA LYS A 13 7.27 -21.05 -15.95
C LYS A 13 7.44 -20.03 -17.08
N MET A 14 6.48 -19.95 -17.99
CA MET A 14 6.49 -18.99 -19.11
C MET A 14 5.89 -17.64 -18.70
N LEU A 15 5.19 -17.56 -17.59
CA LEU A 15 4.61 -16.31 -17.11
C LEU A 15 5.71 -15.45 -16.48
N GLU A 16 5.69 -14.18 -16.81
CA GLU A 16 6.53 -13.20 -16.14
C GLU A 16 6.06 -13.03 -14.67
N ALA A 17 6.95 -13.32 -13.73
CA ALA A 17 6.68 -13.06 -12.33
C ALA A 17 6.73 -11.54 -12.06
N ARG A 18 5.70 -11.02 -11.40
CA ARG A 18 5.65 -9.60 -11.01
C ARG A 18 5.69 -9.50 -9.49
N PRO A 19 6.64 -8.76 -8.94
CA PRO A 19 6.69 -8.49 -7.51
C PRO A 19 5.38 -7.85 -7.04
N ALA A 20 4.98 -8.18 -5.82
CA ALA A 20 3.83 -7.55 -5.19
C ALA A 20 4.18 -7.10 -3.78
N SER A 21 3.51 -6.06 -3.31
CA SER A 21 3.64 -5.53 -1.95
C SER A 21 2.26 -5.26 -1.35
N ALA A 22 2.22 -5.17 -0.03
CA ALA A 22 1.03 -4.78 0.71
C ALA A 22 1.35 -3.62 1.65
N ALA A 23 0.38 -2.73 1.89
CA ALA A 23 0.54 -1.58 2.75
C ALA A 23 -0.78 -1.23 3.45
N VAL A 24 -0.71 -0.53 4.57
CA VAL A 24 -1.89 -0.13 5.34
C VAL A 24 -1.90 1.37 5.61
N LEU A 25 -2.98 2.03 5.21
CA LEU A 25 -3.33 3.39 5.62
C LEU A 25 -3.99 3.32 7.00
N ILE A 26 -3.26 3.70 8.06
CA ILE A 26 -3.79 3.68 9.42
C ILE A 26 -4.17 5.10 9.81
N GLU A 27 -5.47 5.34 10.05
CA GLU A 27 -5.99 6.62 10.50
C GLU A 27 -6.32 6.59 12.00
N ASN A 28 -6.02 7.68 12.70
CA ASN A 28 -6.46 7.91 14.08
C ASN A 28 -7.91 8.42 14.13
N SER A 29 -8.42 8.65 15.35
CA SER A 29 -9.78 9.16 15.59
C SER A 29 -10.01 10.58 15.03
N ALA A 30 -8.96 11.37 14.87
CA ALA A 30 -9.02 12.69 14.25
C ALA A 30 -9.01 12.64 12.71
N GLY A 31 -8.81 11.45 12.12
CA GLY A 31 -8.71 11.27 10.67
C GLY A 31 -7.33 11.63 10.11
N GLU A 32 -6.31 11.68 10.95
CA GLU A 32 -4.92 11.85 10.54
C GLU A 32 -4.30 10.50 10.22
N LEU A 33 -3.42 10.47 9.24
CA LEU A 33 -2.77 9.28 8.74
C LEU A 33 -1.43 9.04 9.44
N LEU A 34 -1.20 7.81 9.89
CA LEU A 34 0.11 7.34 10.32
C LEU A 34 1.03 7.24 9.10
N ILE A 35 2.13 7.98 9.14
CA ILE A 35 3.21 7.87 8.17
C ILE A 35 4.49 7.44 8.87
N VAL A 36 5.33 6.70 8.15
CA VAL A 36 6.59 6.16 8.64
C VAL A 36 7.76 6.60 7.75
N LYS A 37 8.92 6.78 8.36
CA LYS A 37 10.16 7.11 7.68
C LYS A 37 11.15 5.98 7.89
N ALA A 38 11.51 5.27 6.85
CA ALA A 38 12.58 4.28 6.91
C ALA A 38 13.96 4.96 6.78
N HIS A 39 14.97 4.45 7.50
CA HIS A 39 16.34 5.01 7.50
C HIS A 39 16.95 5.15 6.09
N TYR A 40 16.60 4.25 5.19
CA TYR A 40 17.20 4.16 3.84
C TYR A 40 16.34 4.80 2.73
N LYS A 41 15.15 5.34 3.07
CA LYS A 41 14.24 5.95 2.08
C LYS A 41 14.20 7.47 2.23
N PRO A 42 14.33 8.26 1.16
CA PRO A 42 14.23 9.72 1.24
C PRO A 42 12.80 10.24 1.43
N HIS A 43 11.80 9.40 1.25
CA HIS A 43 10.37 9.76 1.27
C HIS A 43 9.64 9.11 2.45
N TRP A 44 8.52 9.73 2.84
CA TRP A 44 7.59 9.15 3.79
C TRP A 44 6.74 8.07 3.12
N GLY A 45 6.50 7.00 3.86
CA GLY A 45 5.65 5.88 3.48
C GLY A 45 4.55 5.61 4.50
N VAL A 46 3.85 4.53 4.28
CA VAL A 46 2.94 3.91 5.24
C VAL A 46 3.47 2.52 5.57
N PRO A 47 3.10 1.92 6.71
CA PRO A 47 3.51 0.55 7.03
C PRO A 47 3.22 -0.42 5.89
N GLY A 48 4.24 -1.18 5.47
CA GLY A 48 4.10 -2.14 4.38
C GLY A 48 5.39 -2.48 3.64
N GLY A 49 5.38 -3.67 3.05
CA GLY A 49 6.51 -4.24 2.33
C GLY A 49 6.12 -5.28 1.30
N VAL A 50 7.10 -6.09 0.91
CA VAL A 50 6.96 -7.14 -0.11
C VAL A 50 6.12 -8.30 0.44
N ILE A 51 5.32 -8.91 -0.42
CA ILE A 51 4.57 -10.12 -0.10
C ILE A 51 5.51 -11.30 -0.25
N ASP A 52 5.71 -12.06 0.81
CA ASP A 52 6.59 -13.22 0.83
C ASP A 52 5.99 -14.43 0.11
N ALA A 53 6.85 -15.40 -0.23
CA ALA A 53 6.43 -16.63 -0.89
C ALA A 53 5.41 -17.39 -0.02
N GLY A 54 4.24 -17.69 -0.60
CA GLY A 54 3.14 -18.37 0.08
C GLY A 54 2.25 -17.49 0.94
N GLU A 55 2.55 -16.18 1.01
CA GLU A 55 1.78 -15.21 1.76
C GLU A 55 0.70 -14.56 0.88
N THR A 56 -0.45 -14.26 1.45
CA THR A 56 -1.47 -13.44 0.79
C THR A 56 -1.22 -11.96 1.03
N PRO A 57 -1.75 -11.04 0.19
CA PRO A 57 -1.63 -9.59 0.42
C PRO A 57 -2.14 -9.14 1.79
N LEU A 58 -3.19 -9.79 2.32
CA LEU A 58 -3.74 -9.48 3.64
C LEU A 58 -2.78 -9.92 4.76
N GLN A 59 -2.18 -11.10 4.63
CA GLN A 59 -1.20 -11.60 5.60
C GLN A 59 0.04 -10.69 5.64
N ALA A 60 0.57 -10.33 4.46
CA ALA A 60 1.68 -9.38 4.36
C ALA A 60 1.36 -8.04 5.03
N ALA A 61 0.18 -7.48 4.77
CA ALA A 61 -0.24 -6.22 5.38
C ALA A 61 -0.26 -6.29 6.92
N LEU A 62 -0.77 -7.39 7.48
CA LEU A 62 -0.81 -7.60 8.94
C LEU A 62 0.58 -7.80 9.54
N ARG A 63 1.44 -8.58 8.89
CA ARG A 63 2.82 -8.82 9.30
C ARG A 63 3.64 -7.53 9.30
N GLU A 64 3.62 -6.78 8.20
CA GLU A 64 4.39 -5.54 8.05
C GLU A 64 3.99 -4.48 9.10
N VAL A 65 2.68 -4.34 9.40
CA VAL A 65 2.24 -3.46 10.48
C VAL A 65 2.79 -3.92 11.84
N ALA A 66 2.81 -5.23 12.10
CA ALA A 66 3.37 -5.75 13.34
C ALA A 66 4.88 -5.56 13.41
N GLU A 67 5.60 -5.77 12.31
CA GLU A 67 7.05 -5.65 12.23
C GLU A 67 7.51 -4.19 12.31
N GLU A 68 6.93 -3.29 11.52
CA GLU A 68 7.40 -1.90 11.42
C GLU A 68 6.93 -1.00 12.57
N VAL A 69 5.70 -1.18 13.06
CA VAL A 69 5.11 -0.29 14.08
C VAL A 69 4.58 -1.00 15.33
N GLY A 70 4.79 -2.31 15.47
CA GLY A 70 4.46 -3.09 16.67
C GLY A 70 2.97 -3.30 16.90
N LEU A 71 2.09 -2.91 15.98
CA LEU A 71 0.64 -3.02 16.15
C LEU A 71 0.13 -4.38 15.68
N THR A 72 -0.57 -5.10 16.54
CA THR A 72 -1.27 -6.32 16.13
C THR A 72 -2.68 -6.00 15.64
N LEU A 73 -2.89 -6.16 14.33
CA LEU A 73 -4.19 -5.99 13.69
C LEU A 73 -4.81 -7.36 13.35
N ARG A 74 -6.14 -7.39 13.30
CA ARG A 74 -6.91 -8.55 12.82
C ARG A 74 -7.44 -8.29 11.42
N PRO A 75 -7.74 -9.31 10.62
CA PRO A 75 -8.36 -9.12 9.30
C PRO A 75 -9.61 -8.22 9.34
N ALA A 76 -10.42 -8.30 10.40
CA ALA A 76 -11.61 -7.47 10.59
C ALA A 76 -11.32 -5.97 10.83
N ASP A 77 -10.10 -5.62 11.21
CA ASP A 77 -9.70 -4.22 11.41
C ASP A 77 -9.34 -3.55 10.07
N LEU A 78 -9.18 -4.34 8.99
CA LEU A 78 -8.77 -3.87 7.69
C LEU A 78 -9.93 -3.85 6.68
N THR A 79 -9.98 -2.80 5.89
CA THR A 79 -10.80 -2.72 4.68
C THR A 79 -9.90 -2.58 3.46
N PHE A 80 -10.26 -3.23 2.36
CA PHE A 80 -9.54 -3.04 1.10
C PHE A 80 -9.72 -1.60 0.62
N TYR A 81 -8.60 -0.95 0.25
CA TYR A 81 -8.63 0.42 -0.24
C TYR A 81 -8.33 0.49 -1.74
N ALA A 82 -7.17 -0.01 -2.18
CA ALA A 82 -6.78 0.09 -3.57
C ALA A 82 -5.82 -1.02 -3.99
N VAL A 83 -5.77 -1.28 -5.29
CA VAL A 83 -4.65 -1.97 -5.92
C VAL A 83 -4.00 -1.03 -6.93
N ALA A 84 -2.68 -0.90 -6.86
CA ALA A 84 -1.92 -0.12 -7.81
C ALA A 84 -1.05 -1.00 -8.71
N SER A 85 -1.11 -0.75 -10.02
CA SER A 85 -0.13 -1.21 -10.99
C SER A 85 0.94 -0.12 -11.10
N ARG A 86 2.13 -0.41 -10.57
CA ARG A 86 3.22 0.56 -10.44
C ARG A 86 4.29 0.26 -11.47
N HIS A 87 4.47 1.16 -12.40
CA HIS A 87 5.41 1.05 -13.51
C HIS A 87 6.68 1.84 -13.23
N SER A 88 7.83 1.22 -13.48
CA SER A 88 9.13 1.88 -13.51
C SER A 88 9.94 1.40 -14.71
N SER A 89 11.09 2.02 -14.97
CA SER A 89 12.03 1.54 -15.97
C SER A 89 12.62 0.17 -15.67
N GLU A 90 12.58 -0.26 -14.42
CA GLU A 90 13.21 -1.50 -13.94
C GLU A 90 12.21 -2.65 -13.84
N ALA A 91 10.98 -2.37 -13.43
CA ALA A 91 9.96 -3.40 -13.21
C ALA A 91 8.55 -2.81 -13.18
N MET A 92 7.58 -3.69 -13.43
CA MET A 92 6.20 -3.47 -13.05
C MET A 92 5.90 -4.28 -11.79
N LEU A 93 5.29 -3.67 -10.79
CA LEU A 93 4.87 -4.34 -9.56
C LEU A 93 3.44 -3.99 -9.21
N TYR A 94 2.79 -4.84 -8.42
CA TYR A 94 1.49 -4.56 -7.84
C TYR A 94 1.62 -4.19 -6.36
N GLN A 95 0.80 -3.23 -5.92
CA GLN A 95 0.69 -2.90 -4.51
C GLN A 95 -0.76 -2.96 -4.07
N PHE A 96 -1.02 -3.79 -3.07
CA PHE A 96 -2.31 -3.89 -2.40
C PHE A 96 -2.30 -2.95 -1.21
N VAL A 97 -3.29 -2.05 -1.15
CA VAL A 97 -3.41 -1.07 -0.06
C VAL A 97 -4.68 -1.35 0.71
N PHE A 98 -4.53 -1.51 2.01
CA PHE A 98 -5.63 -1.64 2.96
C PHE A 98 -5.77 -0.36 3.78
N ARG A 99 -6.85 -0.23 4.51
CA ARG A 99 -7.13 0.89 5.40
C ARG A 99 -7.62 0.37 6.74
N ALA A 100 -7.12 0.95 7.82
CA ALA A 100 -7.59 0.76 9.18
C ALA A 100 -7.92 2.11 9.81
N ARG A 101 -8.90 2.13 10.71
CA ARG A 101 -9.15 3.26 11.60
C ARG A 101 -9.05 2.73 13.03
N LEU A 102 -8.11 3.29 13.79
CA LEU A 102 -7.81 2.87 15.14
C LEU A 102 -8.06 4.02 16.12
N ASP A 103 -8.48 3.69 17.33
CA ASP A 103 -8.55 4.65 18.40
C ASP A 103 -7.16 4.97 18.99
N ASN A 104 -7.10 6.03 19.77
CA ASN A 104 -5.84 6.49 20.34
C ASN A 104 -5.26 5.52 21.39
N GLU A 105 -6.08 4.68 22.01
CA GLU A 105 -5.63 3.66 22.96
C GLU A 105 -4.82 2.57 22.23
N ARG A 106 -5.31 2.08 21.11
CA ARG A 106 -4.58 1.12 20.27
C ARG A 106 -3.31 1.73 19.68
N LEU A 107 -3.37 3.00 19.24
CA LEU A 107 -2.22 3.70 18.66
C LEU A 107 -1.14 4.04 19.67
N ALA A 108 -1.48 4.16 20.98
CA ALA A 108 -0.49 4.35 22.04
C ALA A 108 0.46 3.14 22.22
N ALA A 109 0.12 1.98 21.64
CA ALA A 109 0.95 0.78 21.66
C ALA A 109 2.00 0.75 20.53
N ILE A 110 2.13 1.80 19.72
CA ILE A 110 3.13 1.86 18.64
C ILE A 110 4.54 1.76 19.23
N VAL A 111 5.29 0.76 18.75
CA VAL A 111 6.72 0.56 19.02
C VAL A 111 7.41 0.33 17.70
N LEU A 112 8.31 1.24 17.33
CA LEU A 112 9.04 1.13 16.08
C LEU A 112 10.05 -0.02 16.11
N ALA A 113 10.19 -0.71 14.98
CA ALA A 113 11.21 -1.73 14.80
C ALA A 113 12.61 -1.10 14.77
N ASP A 114 13.51 -1.66 15.57
CA ASP A 114 14.90 -1.22 15.62
C ASP A 114 15.59 -1.41 14.24
N GLY A 115 16.19 -0.32 13.74
CA GLY A 115 17.05 -0.34 12.54
C GLY A 115 16.32 -0.26 11.20
N GLU A 116 15.00 -0.33 11.14
CA GLU A 116 14.23 -0.21 9.90
C GLU A 116 13.49 1.13 9.80
N ILE A 117 12.67 1.44 10.78
CA ILE A 117 11.88 2.67 10.82
C ILE A 117 12.56 3.68 11.75
N GLU A 118 12.92 4.84 11.20
CA GLU A 118 13.56 5.93 11.93
C GLU A 118 12.58 6.68 12.83
N THR A 119 11.40 6.99 12.29
CA THR A 119 10.37 7.77 12.99
C THR A 119 9.00 7.58 12.35
N TYR A 120 7.97 8.00 13.07
CA TYR A 120 6.61 8.08 12.57
C TYR A 120 5.96 9.40 12.97
N GLU A 121 4.95 9.79 12.22
CA GLU A 121 4.11 10.96 12.49
C GLU A 121 2.65 10.66 12.14
N PHE A 122 1.73 11.43 12.75
CA PHE A 122 0.35 11.53 12.30
C PHE A 122 0.16 12.83 11.55
N VAL A 123 -0.31 12.76 10.31
CA VAL A 123 -0.45 13.92 9.44
C VAL A 123 -1.88 14.09 8.96
N SER A 124 -2.34 15.33 8.93
CA SER A 124 -3.62 15.67 8.31
C SER A 124 -3.51 15.73 6.79
N ARG A 125 -4.63 15.56 6.08
CA ARG A 125 -4.70 15.73 4.62
C ARG A 125 -4.15 17.08 4.18
N GLN A 126 -4.51 18.13 4.90
CA GLN A 126 -4.06 19.48 4.61
C GLN A 126 -2.54 19.63 4.77
N ALA A 127 -1.97 19.03 5.79
CA ALA A 127 -0.52 19.05 6.00
C ALA A 127 0.23 18.36 4.87
N VAL A 128 -0.25 17.20 4.40
CA VAL A 128 0.35 16.51 3.24
C VAL A 128 0.30 17.36 1.98
N LEU A 129 -0.85 17.98 1.68
CA LEU A 129 -1.05 18.78 0.47
C LEU A 129 -0.28 20.11 0.48
N ALA A 130 0.05 20.63 1.67
CA ALA A 130 0.82 21.87 1.84
C ALA A 130 2.33 21.64 1.98
N SER A 131 2.77 20.38 2.04
CA SER A 131 4.15 20.01 2.32
C SER A 131 5.00 19.87 1.05
N ASP A 132 6.25 20.29 1.12
CA ASP A 132 7.28 20.04 0.09
C ASP A 132 7.97 18.67 0.27
N GLN A 133 7.57 17.88 1.29
CA GLN A 133 8.13 16.56 1.54
C GLN A 133 7.67 15.55 0.49
N GLN A 134 8.53 14.55 0.26
CA GLN A 134 8.18 13.46 -0.64
C GLN A 134 7.36 12.39 0.08
N PHE A 135 6.20 12.11 -0.47
CA PHE A 135 5.29 11.04 -0.02
C PHE A 135 5.11 9.99 -1.11
N VAL A 136 4.88 8.75 -0.68
CA VAL A 136 4.44 7.71 -1.63
C VAL A 136 3.04 8.04 -2.19
N TRP A 137 2.74 7.52 -3.38
CA TRP A 137 1.49 7.79 -4.09
C TRP A 137 0.23 7.58 -3.24
N SER A 138 0.21 6.57 -2.38
CA SER A 138 -0.97 6.24 -1.56
C SER A 138 -1.29 7.30 -0.51
N ILE A 139 -0.27 7.97 0.05
CA ILE A 139 -0.45 9.09 0.96
C ILE A 139 -1.04 10.30 0.23
N GLN A 140 -0.50 10.63 -0.95
CA GLN A 140 -1.01 11.74 -1.77
C GLN A 140 -2.45 11.48 -2.21
N HIS A 141 -2.75 10.26 -2.70
CA HIS A 141 -4.09 9.85 -3.12
C HIS A 141 -5.11 9.93 -1.97
N TRP A 142 -4.70 9.50 -0.77
CA TRP A 142 -5.49 9.64 0.44
C TRP A 142 -5.70 11.13 0.81
N ALA A 143 -4.67 11.96 0.75
CA ALA A 143 -4.74 13.38 1.10
C ALA A 143 -5.67 14.16 0.15
N GLU A 144 -5.68 13.82 -1.13
CA GLU A 144 -6.60 14.38 -2.13
C GLU A 144 -8.07 13.95 -1.92
N GLY A 145 -8.35 13.12 -0.91
CA GLY A 145 -9.70 12.66 -0.60
C GLY A 145 -10.27 11.66 -1.60
N LYS A 146 -9.44 11.08 -2.45
CA LYS A 146 -9.88 10.10 -3.45
C LYS A 146 -10.37 8.81 -2.78
N LEU A 147 -11.39 8.22 -3.35
CA LEU A 147 -11.87 6.90 -2.96
C LEU A 147 -10.83 5.84 -3.35
N GLY A 148 -10.89 4.68 -2.68
CA GLY A 148 -10.10 3.53 -3.08
C GLY A 148 -10.48 3.03 -4.47
N GLY A 149 -9.62 2.23 -5.07
CA GLY A 149 -9.88 1.66 -6.40
C GLY A 149 -8.66 1.07 -7.08
N TYR A 150 -8.73 1.01 -8.41
CA TYR A 150 -7.59 0.66 -9.24
C TYR A 150 -6.80 1.93 -9.59
N VAL A 151 -5.48 1.85 -9.44
CA VAL A 151 -4.57 2.97 -9.70
C VAL A 151 -3.42 2.51 -10.59
N GLU A 152 -3.06 3.32 -11.58
CA GLU A 152 -1.80 3.14 -12.31
C GLU A 152 -0.86 4.27 -11.96
N THR A 153 0.40 3.93 -11.68
CA THR A 153 1.43 4.92 -11.41
C THR A 153 2.64 4.70 -12.31
N ASN A 154 3.32 5.79 -12.61
CA ASN A 154 4.60 5.77 -13.30
C ASN A 154 5.67 6.36 -12.39
N MET A 155 6.72 5.58 -12.14
CA MET A 155 7.86 5.98 -11.34
C MET A 155 9.02 6.39 -12.23
N LYS A 156 9.54 7.59 -12.02
CA LYS A 156 10.78 8.07 -12.63
C LYS A 156 11.80 8.32 -11.53
N ARG A 157 13.06 8.00 -11.79
CA ARG A 157 14.20 8.40 -10.96
C ARG A 157 14.98 9.50 -11.65
N ASP A 158 15.28 10.54 -10.90
CA ASP A 158 16.21 11.59 -11.29
C ASP A 158 17.26 11.72 -10.18
N GLY A 159 18.42 11.10 -10.40
CA GLY A 159 19.41 10.92 -9.36
C GLY A 159 18.86 10.15 -8.16
N ASN A 160 18.94 10.76 -6.97
CA ASN A 160 18.40 10.19 -5.72
C ASN A 160 16.91 10.52 -5.49
N GLN A 161 16.33 11.35 -6.34
CA GLN A 161 14.92 11.71 -6.22
C GLN A 161 14.05 10.71 -6.97
N ARG A 162 12.94 10.36 -6.35
CA ARG A 162 11.93 9.46 -6.90
C ARG A 162 10.64 10.26 -7.09
N HIS A 163 10.19 10.33 -8.33
CA HIS A 163 8.90 10.93 -8.67
C HIS A 163 7.94 9.82 -9.07
N GLU A 164 6.81 9.72 -8.38
CA GLU A 164 5.75 8.79 -8.72
C GLU A 164 4.48 9.56 -9.02
N THR A 165 3.98 9.41 -10.24
CA THR A 165 2.81 10.13 -10.74
C THR A 165 1.69 9.13 -11.01
N VAL A 166 0.49 9.42 -10.52
CA VAL A 166 -0.72 8.68 -10.87
C VAL A 166 -1.10 9.04 -12.31
N THR A 167 -1.13 8.02 -13.17
CA THR A 167 -1.45 8.17 -14.60
C THR A 167 -2.88 7.76 -14.92
N GLN A 168 -3.46 6.86 -14.14
CA GLN A 168 -4.85 6.43 -14.28
C GLN A 168 -5.45 6.07 -12.92
N TYR A 169 -6.76 6.32 -12.78
CA TYR A 169 -7.50 6.01 -11.57
C TYR A 169 -8.94 5.63 -11.89
N ILE A 170 -9.39 4.51 -11.34
CA ILE A 170 -10.76 4.02 -11.41
C ILE A 170 -11.27 3.81 -9.99
N ALA A 171 -12.23 4.63 -9.56
CA ALA A 171 -12.81 4.53 -8.23
C ALA A 171 -13.64 3.25 -8.06
N ILE A 172 -13.59 2.68 -6.86
CA ILE A 172 -14.62 1.72 -6.44
C ILE A 172 -15.88 2.53 -6.14
N THR A 173 -16.86 2.47 -7.02
CA THR A 173 -18.19 3.01 -6.75
C THR A 173 -19.02 1.95 -6.04
N LYS A 174 -19.64 2.31 -4.91
CA LYS A 174 -20.72 1.47 -4.37
C LYS A 174 -21.86 1.50 -5.38
N LYS A 175 -22.00 0.45 -6.20
CA LYS A 175 -23.29 0.15 -6.79
C LYS A 175 -24.15 -0.40 -5.66
N GLU A 176 -25.29 0.20 -5.40
CA GLU A 176 -26.36 -0.47 -4.68
C GLU A 176 -26.82 -1.62 -5.58
N GLU A 177 -26.23 -2.81 -5.38
CA GLU A 177 -26.74 -4.01 -6.00
C GLU A 177 -27.98 -4.42 -5.22
N THR A 178 -29.15 -4.05 -5.74
CA THR A 178 -30.40 -4.74 -5.41
C THR A 178 -30.35 -6.10 -6.09
N TRP A 179 -29.92 -7.10 -5.37
CA TRP A 179 -30.14 -8.49 -5.77
C TRP A 179 -31.63 -8.79 -5.59
N GLU A 180 -32.39 -8.75 -6.68
CA GLU A 180 -33.71 -9.36 -6.69
C GLU A 180 -33.53 -10.88 -6.65
N HIS A 181 -34.07 -11.51 -5.61
CA HIS A 181 -34.10 -12.96 -5.39
C HIS A 181 -35.17 -13.60 -6.24
#